data_16f42c6369209cc48a011b1a20631729
#
_entry.id   16f42c6369209cc48a011b1a20631729
#
_cell.length_a   1.000
_cell.length_b   1.000
_cell.length_c   1.000
_cell.angle_alpha   90.00
_cell.angle_beta   90.00
_cell.angle_gamma   90.00
#
_symmetry.space_group_name_H-M   'P 1'
#
loop_
_entity.id
_entity.type
_entity.pdbx_description
1 polymer ?
#
loop_
_entity_poly.entity_id
_entity_poly.type
_entity_poly.pdbx_seq_one_letter_code
_entity_poly.pdbx_strand_id
1 'polypeptide(L)'
;MAMRKPRHPPLGPRIGKAHARVKLCPYGIAKPAAPLWLSGPVCLALLLLGMPALAAPTVIIERCHDGDTCRTRSGETIRLACIDAPELSGPPEERSLAEASRDYLQELVVGHEVMIRRIGQDRYGRAIAEIYMWPLNIGEEMVASGHARILEQQASPCPWALL
;
A
#
# COMPACT_ATOMS: atom_id res chain seq x y z
N MET A 1 28.29 -19.39 -48.62
CA MET A 1 28.17 -19.06 -47.19
C MET A 1 26.77 -19.47 -46.74
N ALA A 2 26.60 -20.67 -46.18
CA ALA A 2 25.31 -21.29 -45.91
C ALA A 2 24.88 -21.01 -44.48
N MET A 3 23.76 -20.32 -44.32
CA MET A 3 23.17 -20.02 -42.99
C MET A 3 22.57 -21.30 -42.37
N ARG A 4 23.09 -21.71 -41.22
CA ARG A 4 22.54 -22.80 -40.41
C ARG A 4 21.30 -22.34 -39.68
N LYS A 5 20.18 -23.04 -39.93
CA LYS A 5 18.89 -22.92 -39.25
C LYS A 5 19.03 -23.38 -37.79
N PRO A 6 18.49 -22.62 -36.78
CA PRO A 6 18.54 -23.06 -35.39
C PRO A 6 17.61 -24.26 -35.16
N ARG A 7 18.11 -25.29 -34.47
CA ARG A 7 17.34 -26.47 -34.03
C ARG A 7 16.57 -26.16 -32.75
N HIS A 8 15.28 -26.39 -32.75
CA HIS A 8 14.45 -26.35 -31.55
C HIS A 8 14.77 -27.50 -30.60
N PRO A 9 14.80 -27.28 -29.28
CA PRO A 9 14.93 -28.36 -28.32
C PRO A 9 13.65 -29.21 -28.23
N PRO A 10 13.76 -30.51 -27.85
CA PRO A 10 12.64 -31.41 -27.78
C PRO A 10 11.71 -31.10 -26.59
N LEU A 11 10.42 -31.27 -26.83
CA LEU A 11 9.34 -31.14 -25.85
C LEU A 11 9.54 -32.14 -24.68
N GLY A 12 9.51 -31.63 -23.45
CA GLY A 12 9.60 -32.41 -22.22
C GLY A 12 8.38 -33.34 -22.00
N PRO A 13 8.50 -34.27 -21.04
CA PRO A 13 7.55 -35.38 -20.90
C PRO A 13 6.16 -34.95 -20.45
N ARG A 14 5.14 -35.61 -21.04
CA ARG A 14 3.72 -35.45 -20.70
C ARG A 14 3.48 -35.86 -19.26
N ILE A 15 2.97 -34.93 -18.47
CA ILE A 15 2.50 -35.21 -17.10
C ILE A 15 1.20 -36.00 -17.17
N GLY A 16 1.28 -37.28 -16.76
CA GLY A 16 0.15 -38.17 -16.63
C GLY A 16 -0.83 -37.66 -15.56
N LYS A 17 -2.13 -37.67 -15.89
CA LYS A 17 -3.23 -37.41 -14.97
C LYS A 17 -3.30 -38.51 -13.91
N ALA A 18 -2.75 -38.26 -12.72
CA ALA A 18 -2.99 -39.10 -11.55
C ALA A 18 -4.37 -38.77 -10.97
N HIS A 19 -5.33 -39.65 -11.19
CA HIS A 19 -6.62 -39.60 -10.48
C HIS A 19 -6.38 -40.05 -9.01
N ALA A 20 -6.20 -39.10 -8.12
CA ALA A 20 -6.24 -39.34 -6.71
C ALA A 20 -7.70 -39.61 -6.29
N ARG A 21 -8.01 -40.89 -6.02
CA ARG A 21 -9.26 -41.26 -5.33
C ARG A 21 -9.19 -40.77 -3.88
N VAL A 22 -9.93 -39.72 -3.60
CA VAL A 22 -10.20 -39.29 -2.22
C VAL A 22 -11.09 -40.34 -1.57
N LYS A 23 -10.54 -41.12 -0.63
CA LYS A 23 -11.32 -41.96 0.26
C LYS A 23 -12.04 -41.04 1.26
N LEU A 24 -13.35 -40.90 1.12
CA LEU A 24 -14.20 -40.30 2.15
C LEU A 24 -14.17 -41.20 3.39
N CYS A 25 -13.56 -40.72 4.47
CA CYS A 25 -13.77 -41.30 5.78
C CYS A 25 -15.20 -40.99 6.26
N PRO A 26 -15.98 -41.94 6.68
CA PRO A 26 -17.27 -41.69 7.32
C PRO A 26 -17.01 -41.27 8.77
N TYR A 27 -16.69 -39.98 8.99
CA TYR A 27 -16.69 -39.44 10.34
C TYR A 27 -18.14 -39.12 10.69
N GLY A 28 -18.74 -39.97 11.51
CA GLY A 28 -20.06 -39.74 12.08
C GLY A 28 -20.01 -38.54 13.00
N ILE A 29 -20.42 -37.39 12.49
CA ILE A 29 -20.63 -36.20 13.31
C ILE A 29 -21.92 -36.45 14.10
N ALA A 30 -21.77 -36.81 15.37
CA ALA A 30 -22.86 -36.77 16.32
C ALA A 30 -23.35 -35.30 16.35
N LYS A 31 -24.59 -35.08 15.92
CA LYS A 31 -25.24 -33.78 16.02
C LYS A 31 -25.33 -33.41 17.50
N PRO A 32 -24.73 -32.30 17.98
CA PRO A 32 -25.02 -31.81 19.32
C PRO A 32 -26.51 -31.45 19.35
N ALA A 33 -27.24 -31.99 20.32
CA ALA A 33 -28.63 -31.61 20.59
C ALA A 33 -28.61 -30.12 20.91
N ALA A 34 -29.15 -29.28 20.02
CA ALA A 34 -29.31 -27.86 20.25
C ALA A 34 -30.26 -27.67 21.45
N PRO A 35 -29.89 -26.90 22.46
CA PRO A 35 -30.81 -26.53 23.53
C PRO A 35 -31.93 -25.69 22.95
N LEU A 36 -33.17 -26.16 23.06
CA LEU A 36 -34.41 -25.59 22.53
C LEU A 36 -34.83 -24.25 23.21
N TRP A 37 -33.89 -23.54 23.85
CA TRP A 37 -34.24 -22.40 24.73
C TRP A 37 -33.87 -21.02 24.16
N LEU A 38 -33.29 -20.95 22.98
CA LEU A 38 -32.79 -19.69 22.38
C LEU A 38 -33.44 -19.32 21.04
N SER A 39 -34.69 -19.76 20.83
CA SER A 39 -35.52 -19.28 19.72
C SER A 39 -36.35 -18.05 20.17
N GLY A 40 -35.68 -16.98 20.55
CA GLY A 40 -36.31 -15.71 20.89
C GLY A 40 -35.69 -14.55 20.11
N PRO A 41 -36.37 -13.40 20.05
CA PRO A 41 -35.95 -12.18 19.30
C PRO A 41 -34.60 -11.60 19.75
N VAL A 42 -34.00 -12.14 20.81
CA VAL A 42 -32.69 -11.73 21.34
C VAL A 42 -31.53 -12.01 20.38
N CYS A 43 -31.59 -13.10 19.59
CA CYS A 43 -30.53 -13.41 18.61
C CYS A 43 -30.51 -12.43 17.42
N LEU A 44 -31.66 -11.87 17.05
CA LEU A 44 -31.75 -10.92 15.92
C LEU A 44 -31.26 -9.53 16.34
N ALA A 45 -31.37 -9.16 17.61
CA ALA A 45 -30.92 -7.88 18.13
C ALA A 45 -29.38 -7.79 18.25
N LEU A 46 -28.67 -8.92 18.47
CA LEU A 46 -27.21 -8.95 18.52
C LEU A 46 -26.54 -8.81 17.14
N LEU A 47 -27.24 -9.13 16.06
CA LEU A 47 -26.73 -8.98 14.68
C LEU A 47 -26.81 -7.53 14.18
N LEU A 48 -27.50 -6.64 14.88
CA LEU A 48 -27.62 -5.21 14.56
C LEU A 48 -26.62 -4.32 15.32
N LEU A 49 -25.82 -4.89 16.22
CA LEU A 49 -24.65 -4.20 16.77
C LEU A 49 -23.61 -4.10 15.66
N GLY A 50 -23.77 -3.04 14.83
CA GLY A 50 -22.86 -2.74 13.74
C GLY A 50 -21.43 -2.78 14.24
N MET A 51 -20.57 -3.59 13.59
CA MET A 51 -19.13 -3.56 13.83
C MET A 51 -18.68 -2.10 13.64
N PRO A 52 -17.94 -1.51 14.60
CA PRO A 52 -17.39 -0.19 14.40
C PRO A 52 -16.53 -0.26 13.15
N ALA A 53 -16.89 0.50 12.11
CA ALA A 53 -16.04 0.70 10.96
C ALA A 53 -14.75 1.35 11.49
N LEU A 54 -13.63 0.64 11.47
CA LEU A 54 -12.32 1.21 11.75
C LEU A 54 -12.04 2.20 10.61
N ALA A 55 -12.38 3.47 10.84
CA ALA A 55 -12.01 4.54 9.93
C ALA A 55 -10.48 4.59 9.84
N ALA A 56 -9.94 4.61 8.63
CA ALA A 56 -8.51 4.81 8.44
C ALA A 56 -8.10 6.16 9.07
N PRO A 57 -6.95 6.23 9.76
CA PRO A 57 -6.52 7.47 10.38
C PRO A 57 -6.30 8.54 9.33
N THR A 58 -6.85 9.74 9.56
CA THR A 58 -6.70 10.91 8.70
C THR A 58 -5.92 12.02 9.37
N VAL A 59 -5.27 12.87 8.57
CA VAL A 59 -4.57 14.07 9.02
C VAL A 59 -4.79 15.20 8.02
N ILE A 60 -4.67 16.45 8.48
CA ILE A 60 -4.68 17.63 7.59
C ILE A 60 -3.24 18.06 7.36
N ILE A 61 -2.83 18.17 6.11
CA ILE A 61 -1.51 18.67 5.73
C ILE A 61 -1.51 20.20 5.80
N GLU A 62 -0.58 20.74 6.56
CA GLU A 62 -0.40 22.18 6.72
C GLU A 62 0.51 22.76 5.61
N ARG A 63 1.64 22.09 5.36
CA ARG A 63 2.63 22.49 4.36
C ARG A 63 3.56 21.31 4.04
N CYS A 64 4.23 21.38 2.87
CA CYS A 64 5.35 20.48 2.56
C CYS A 64 6.66 21.27 2.52
N HIS A 65 7.71 20.64 3.03
CA HIS A 65 9.04 21.24 3.12
C HIS A 65 9.84 21.05 1.83
N ASP A 66 9.70 19.85 1.25
CA ASP A 66 10.28 19.42 -0.02
C ASP A 66 9.30 18.46 -0.73
N GLY A 67 9.76 17.77 -1.79
CA GLY A 67 8.93 16.89 -2.60
C GLY A 67 8.53 15.56 -1.95
N ASP A 68 8.94 15.30 -0.70
CA ASP A 68 8.61 14.05 -0.01
C ASP A 68 8.42 14.21 1.51
N THR A 69 8.49 15.42 2.03
CA THR A 69 8.36 15.70 3.46
C THR A 69 7.32 16.79 3.71
N CYS A 70 6.27 16.44 4.44
CA CYS A 70 5.19 17.36 4.80
C CYS A 70 5.02 17.45 6.32
N ARG A 71 4.39 18.55 6.75
CA ARG A 71 3.97 18.78 8.14
C ARG A 71 2.46 18.81 8.23
N THR A 72 1.92 18.12 9.22
CA THR A 72 0.49 18.15 9.53
C THR A 72 0.14 19.36 10.38
N ARG A 73 -1.14 19.73 10.42
CA ARG A 73 -1.67 20.78 11.29
C ARG A 73 -1.46 20.45 12.78
N SER A 74 -1.42 19.18 13.17
CA SER A 74 -1.10 18.74 14.53
C SER A 74 0.40 18.84 14.88
N GLY A 75 1.25 19.17 13.90
CA GLY A 75 2.69 19.33 14.09
C GLY A 75 3.53 18.08 13.80
N GLU A 76 2.90 16.96 13.43
CA GLU A 76 3.63 15.75 13.01
C GLU A 76 4.33 16.01 11.67
N THR A 77 5.60 15.59 11.56
CA THR A 77 6.33 15.59 10.28
C THR A 77 6.26 14.22 9.66
N ILE A 78 5.83 14.17 8.40
CA ILE A 78 5.64 12.95 7.62
C ILE A 78 6.67 12.94 6.49
N ARG A 79 7.45 11.86 6.39
CA ARG A 79 8.28 11.52 5.24
C ARG A 79 7.50 10.52 4.39
N LEU A 80 7.23 10.85 3.14
CA LEU A 80 6.57 9.93 2.22
C LEU A 80 7.43 8.68 2.05
N ALA A 81 6.79 7.53 2.22
CA ALA A 81 7.46 6.24 2.15
C ALA A 81 7.82 5.87 0.72
N CYS A 82 8.90 5.12 0.57
CA CYS A 82 9.31 4.43 -0.66
C CYS A 82 9.72 5.34 -1.82
N ILE A 83 9.73 6.65 -1.62
CA ILE A 83 10.17 7.61 -2.63
C ILE A 83 11.32 8.51 -2.13
N ASP A 84 11.97 9.13 -3.08
CA ASP A 84 13.02 10.11 -2.88
C ASP A 84 12.83 11.24 -3.87
N ALA A 85 12.69 12.47 -3.38
CA ALA A 85 12.53 13.67 -4.19
C ALA A 85 13.80 14.53 -4.12
N PRO A 86 14.05 15.40 -5.09
CA PRO A 86 15.14 16.37 -5.01
C PRO A 86 14.99 17.25 -3.76
N GLU A 87 16.09 17.48 -3.05
CA GLU A 87 16.10 18.28 -1.82
C GLU A 87 16.42 19.75 -2.11
N LEU A 88 15.71 20.68 -1.47
CA LEU A 88 15.96 22.12 -1.58
C LEU A 88 17.35 22.52 -1.06
N SER A 89 17.93 21.72 -0.16
CA SER A 89 19.30 21.88 0.35
C SER A 89 20.37 21.26 -0.55
N GLY A 90 19.96 20.62 -1.64
CA GLY A 90 20.84 19.97 -2.61
C GLY A 90 21.67 20.96 -3.44
N PRO A 91 22.37 20.46 -4.47
CA PRO A 91 23.17 21.27 -5.38
C PRO A 91 22.33 22.36 -6.06
N PRO A 92 22.91 23.55 -6.31
CA PRO A 92 22.18 24.68 -6.93
C PRO A 92 21.52 24.33 -8.28
N GLU A 93 22.11 23.42 -9.05
CA GLU A 93 21.59 22.96 -10.34
C GLU A 93 20.31 22.12 -10.23
N GLU A 94 20.06 21.50 -9.06
CA GLU A 94 18.86 20.70 -8.80
C GLU A 94 17.75 21.49 -8.12
N ARG A 95 18.03 22.74 -7.72
CA ARG A 95 17.09 23.57 -6.94
C ARG A 95 15.75 23.76 -7.63
N SER A 96 15.75 24.03 -8.94
CA SER A 96 14.51 24.20 -9.70
C SER A 96 13.65 22.94 -9.73
N LEU A 97 14.29 21.77 -9.77
CA LEU A 97 13.59 20.47 -9.70
C LEU A 97 13.03 20.24 -8.30
N ALA A 98 13.79 20.58 -7.26
CA ALA A 98 13.34 20.46 -5.88
C ALA A 98 12.15 21.38 -5.57
N GLU A 99 12.20 22.63 -6.07
CA GLU A 99 11.09 23.58 -5.96
C GLU A 99 9.84 23.07 -6.69
N ALA A 100 9.99 22.59 -7.93
CA ALA A 100 8.88 22.03 -8.70
C ALA A 100 8.27 20.80 -8.02
N SER A 101 9.12 19.92 -7.48
CA SER A 101 8.66 18.73 -6.74
C SER A 101 7.88 19.10 -5.48
N ARG A 102 8.42 20.02 -4.67
CA ARG A 102 7.72 20.54 -3.48
C ARG A 102 6.39 21.17 -3.84
N ASP A 103 6.37 22.05 -4.85
CA ASP A 103 5.18 22.82 -5.21
C ASP A 103 4.08 21.89 -5.75
N TYR A 104 4.45 20.87 -6.53
CA TYR A 104 3.52 19.85 -6.99
C TYR A 104 2.93 19.06 -5.83
N LEU A 105 3.76 18.60 -4.88
CA LEU A 105 3.25 17.92 -3.69
C LEU A 105 2.33 18.82 -2.86
N GLN A 106 2.67 20.11 -2.70
CA GLN A 106 1.83 21.07 -1.99
C GLN A 106 0.47 21.24 -2.66
N GLU A 107 0.43 21.36 -3.99
CA GLU A 107 -0.81 21.46 -4.75
C GLU A 107 -1.72 20.25 -4.52
N LEU A 108 -1.13 19.05 -4.43
CA LEU A 108 -1.89 17.84 -4.21
C LEU A 108 -2.49 17.75 -2.80
N VAL A 109 -1.76 18.13 -1.74
CA VAL A 109 -2.15 17.70 -0.38
C VAL A 109 -2.37 18.82 0.62
N VAL A 110 -1.86 20.05 0.40
CA VAL A 110 -1.95 21.11 1.41
C VAL A 110 -3.38 21.61 1.58
N GLY A 111 -3.81 21.69 2.84
CA GLY A 111 -5.18 22.08 3.20
C GLY A 111 -6.19 20.94 3.13
N HIS A 112 -5.82 19.81 2.58
CA HIS A 112 -6.69 18.65 2.46
C HIS A 112 -6.57 17.71 3.68
N GLU A 113 -7.68 17.06 3.99
CA GLU A 113 -7.69 15.89 4.88
C GLU A 113 -7.34 14.66 4.06
N VAL A 114 -6.25 13.98 4.45
CA VAL A 114 -5.70 12.83 3.74
C VAL A 114 -5.67 11.61 4.64
N MET A 115 -5.88 10.44 4.08
CA MET A 115 -5.64 9.19 4.81
C MET A 115 -4.15 8.92 4.90
N ILE A 116 -3.71 8.38 6.04
CA ILE A 116 -2.30 8.09 6.28
C ILE A 116 -2.10 6.64 6.74
N ARG A 117 -1.21 5.92 6.07
CA ARG A 117 -0.73 4.59 6.48
C ARG A 117 0.70 4.72 6.98
N ARG A 118 0.87 4.80 8.31
CA ARG A 118 2.19 4.85 8.93
C ARG A 118 2.87 3.49 8.82
N ILE A 119 4.13 3.50 8.38
CA ILE A 119 4.97 2.30 8.21
C ILE A 119 6.00 2.21 9.32
N GLY A 120 6.51 3.36 9.78
CA GLY A 120 7.53 3.43 10.82
C GLY A 120 7.87 4.86 11.18
N GLN A 121 9.02 5.02 11.81
CA GLN A 121 9.60 6.30 12.18
C GLN A 121 11.09 6.29 11.86
N ASP A 122 11.61 7.39 11.37
CA ASP A 122 13.03 7.52 11.12
C ASP A 122 13.80 7.99 12.36
N ARG A 123 15.13 8.03 12.26
CA ARG A 123 16.02 8.47 13.33
C ARG A 123 15.86 9.93 13.74
N TYR A 124 15.17 10.74 12.93
CA TYR A 124 14.88 12.15 13.18
C TYR A 124 13.51 12.38 13.81
N GLY A 125 12.75 11.30 14.04
CA GLY A 125 11.41 11.35 14.61
C GLY A 125 10.31 11.65 13.61
N ARG A 126 10.60 11.67 12.28
CA ARG A 126 9.59 11.82 11.24
C ARG A 126 8.81 10.50 11.07
N ALA A 127 7.50 10.58 10.95
CA ALA A 127 6.69 9.42 10.59
C ALA A 127 6.97 9.04 9.12
N ILE A 128 7.40 7.82 8.86
CA ILE A 128 7.47 7.27 7.52
C ILE A 128 6.09 6.73 7.18
N ALA A 129 5.44 7.28 6.15
CA ALA A 129 4.07 6.90 5.84
C ALA A 129 3.73 7.05 4.36
N GLU A 130 2.74 6.30 3.91
CA GLU A 130 2.02 6.60 2.67
C GLU A 130 0.86 7.54 2.96
N ILE A 131 0.60 8.43 2.02
CA ILE A 131 -0.51 9.38 2.04
C ILE A 131 -1.45 9.04 0.88
N TYR A 132 -2.75 9.06 1.15
CA TYR A 132 -3.78 8.78 0.16
C TYR A 132 -4.83 9.90 0.12
N MET A 133 -5.13 10.36 -1.07
CA MET A 133 -6.37 11.05 -1.42
C MET A 133 -7.18 10.10 -2.29
N TRP A 134 -7.98 9.27 -1.65
CA TRP A 134 -8.64 8.14 -2.30
C TRP A 134 -9.28 8.49 -3.67
N PRO A 135 -9.00 7.70 -4.74
CA PRO A 135 -8.22 6.44 -4.77
C PRO A 135 -6.70 6.63 -4.97
N LEU A 136 -6.18 7.86 -5.00
CA LEU A 136 -4.83 8.21 -5.36
C LEU A 136 -3.83 7.95 -4.22
N ASN A 137 -2.75 7.21 -4.50
CA ASN A 137 -1.57 7.16 -3.64
C ASN A 137 -0.63 8.31 -4.03
N ILE A 138 -0.37 9.22 -3.10
CA ILE A 138 0.41 10.43 -3.38
C ILE A 138 1.88 10.12 -3.72
N GLY A 139 2.48 9.10 -3.08
CA GLY A 139 3.85 8.68 -3.42
C GLY A 139 3.96 8.14 -4.85
N GLU A 140 3.00 7.29 -5.25
CA GLU A 140 2.93 6.77 -6.61
C GLU A 140 2.72 7.88 -7.63
N GLU A 141 1.86 8.85 -7.34
CA GLU A 141 1.62 10.02 -8.20
C GLU A 141 2.87 10.89 -8.37
N MET A 142 3.62 11.13 -7.29
CA MET A 142 4.88 11.88 -7.34
C MET A 142 5.91 11.20 -8.26
N VAL A 143 5.96 9.87 -8.26
CA VAL A 143 6.84 9.10 -9.15
C VAL A 143 6.32 9.12 -10.58
N ALA A 144 5.03 8.88 -10.79
CA ALA A 144 4.40 8.84 -12.12
C ALA A 144 4.51 10.19 -12.85
N SER A 145 4.41 11.31 -12.11
CA SER A 145 4.57 12.67 -12.64
C SER A 145 6.03 13.11 -12.80
N GLY A 146 7.00 12.29 -12.39
CA GLY A 146 8.44 12.59 -12.50
C GLY A 146 8.99 13.55 -11.45
N HIS A 147 8.24 13.84 -10.40
CA HIS A 147 8.65 14.71 -9.29
C HIS A 147 9.40 13.97 -8.17
N ALA A 148 9.40 12.64 -8.17
CA ALA A 148 10.19 11.81 -7.28
C ALA A 148 10.63 10.53 -8.00
N ARG A 149 11.52 9.78 -7.36
CA ARG A 149 11.93 8.44 -7.80
C ARG A 149 11.63 7.41 -6.72
N ILE A 150 11.53 6.14 -7.11
CA ILE A 150 11.42 5.05 -6.16
C ILE A 150 12.75 4.91 -5.40
N LEU A 151 12.67 4.85 -4.07
CA LEU A 151 13.80 4.55 -3.20
C LEU A 151 13.88 3.02 -3.02
N GLU A 152 14.58 2.33 -3.93
CA GLU A 152 14.61 0.86 -4.03
C GLU A 152 14.93 0.16 -2.71
N GLN A 153 15.89 0.69 -1.93
CA GLN A 153 16.30 0.11 -0.64
C GLN A 153 15.18 0.13 0.41
N GLN A 154 14.15 0.95 0.21
CA GLN A 154 13.02 1.13 1.13
C GLN A 154 11.67 0.85 0.45
N ALA A 155 11.65 0.24 -0.73
CA ALA A 155 10.44 0.00 -1.51
C ALA A 155 9.54 -1.11 -0.93
N SER A 156 10.10 -2.05 -0.18
CA SER A 156 9.38 -3.26 0.27
C SER A 156 8.04 -3.04 0.98
N PRO A 157 7.81 -1.94 1.75
CA PRO A 157 6.52 -1.69 2.36
C PRO A 157 5.44 -1.16 1.41
N CYS A 158 5.82 -0.77 0.18
CA CYS A 158 4.93 -0.17 -0.82
C CYS A 158 4.80 -1.11 -2.03
N PRO A 159 3.74 -1.92 -2.13
CA PRO A 159 3.60 -2.91 -3.21
C PRO A 159 3.66 -2.31 -4.62
N TRP A 160 3.18 -1.09 -4.81
CA TRP A 160 3.23 -0.37 -6.08
C TRP A 160 4.66 0.00 -6.52
N ALA A 161 5.59 0.14 -5.59
CA ALA A 161 6.99 0.47 -5.86
C ALA A 161 7.83 -0.75 -6.25
N LEU A 162 7.24 -1.96 -6.27
CA LEU A 162 7.90 -3.23 -6.62
C LEU A 162 7.54 -3.71 -8.03
N LEU A 163 6.71 -2.94 -8.76
CA LEU A 163 6.29 -3.22 -10.13
C LEU A 163 7.25 -2.58 -11.12
#